data_41a50d0cfbdb283ab7b74b3e3a447d49
#
_entry.id   41a50d0cfbdb283ab7b74b3e3a447d49
#
_cell.length_a   1.000
_cell.length_b   1.000
_cell.length_c   1.000
_cell.angle_alpha   90.00
_cell.angle_beta   90.00
_cell.angle_gamma   90.00
#
_symmetry.space_group_name_H-M   'P 1'
#
loop_
_entity.id
_entity.type
_entity.pdbx_description
1 polymer ?
#
loop_
_entity_poly.entity_id
_entity_poly.type
_entity_poly.pdbx_seq_one_letter_code
_entity_poly.pdbx_strand_id
1 'polypeptide(L)'
;MSQYRTFTAQDAVEYARQFGGLDDPSSLVEAQEIGDGNLNLVFKIFDGAGVSRIVVKQALPYVRCVGESWPLTLDRARLEAQTLVEHYQHSPQHTVKIHHFDPELAVMVMEDLSSHRIWRGELIKNNYYPQAAHQLGEYLAHTLFHTSDFYLHPHEKKAQVAKFINPEMCEITEDLFFNDPYQIHARNSYPAELENDVAALRDDAQLKIAVASLKHRFFSHAEALLHGDIHSGSIFVADGSLKAIDAEFSYFGPIGFDVGTAIGNLLLNFCGLPGHLGIRDAAAAREQRLTDIQE
;
A
#
# COMPACT_ATOMS: atom_id res chain seq x y z
N MET A 1 26.96 6.75 -14.99
CA MET A 1 26.76 5.34 -14.64
C MET A 1 25.87 5.34 -13.42
N SER A 2 24.79 4.54 -13.37
CA SER A 2 23.93 4.44 -12.20
C SER A 2 24.76 3.99 -10.99
N GLN A 3 24.65 4.70 -9.86
CA GLN A 3 25.30 4.29 -8.59
C GLN A 3 24.50 3.17 -7.88
N TYR A 4 23.38 2.74 -8.47
CA TYR A 4 22.53 1.71 -7.90
C TYR A 4 23.30 0.41 -7.66
N ARG A 5 23.18 -0.12 -6.45
CA ARG A 5 23.61 -1.46 -6.05
C ARG A 5 22.62 -2.06 -5.07
N THR A 6 22.41 -3.34 -5.14
CA THR A 6 21.57 -4.06 -4.19
C THR A 6 22.23 -4.12 -2.81
N PHE A 7 21.47 -3.80 -1.75
CA PHE A 7 21.97 -3.82 -0.38
C PHE A 7 22.07 -5.24 0.18
N THR A 8 23.14 -5.46 0.92
CA THR A 8 23.25 -6.55 1.89
C THR A 8 22.71 -6.11 3.25
N ALA A 9 22.56 -7.04 4.19
CA ALA A 9 22.21 -6.72 5.58
C ALA A 9 23.21 -5.75 6.22
N GLN A 10 24.52 -5.91 5.93
CA GLN A 10 25.56 -5.02 6.43
C GLN A 10 25.42 -3.60 5.87
N ASP A 11 25.15 -3.47 4.56
CA ASP A 11 24.89 -2.16 3.93
C ASP A 11 23.71 -1.45 4.58
N ALA A 12 22.64 -2.19 4.89
CA ALA A 12 21.44 -1.65 5.52
C ALA A 12 21.73 -1.10 6.93
N VAL A 13 22.54 -1.79 7.74
CA VAL A 13 22.98 -1.31 9.06
C VAL A 13 23.78 -0.01 8.94
N GLU A 14 24.79 0.00 8.04
CA GLU A 14 25.63 1.18 7.84
C GLU A 14 24.84 2.38 7.35
N TYR A 15 23.91 2.13 6.42
CA TYR A 15 23.04 3.16 5.89
C TYR A 15 22.07 3.71 6.95
N ALA A 16 21.49 2.83 7.77
CA ALA A 16 20.63 3.24 8.88
C ALA A 16 21.38 4.05 9.95
N ARG A 17 22.64 3.73 10.25
CA ARG A 17 23.50 4.52 11.13
C ARG A 17 23.69 5.95 10.64
N GLN A 18 23.84 6.12 9.32
CA GLN A 18 24.08 7.43 8.73
C GLN A 18 22.80 8.26 8.61
N PHE A 19 21.67 7.64 8.29
CA PHE A 19 20.44 8.34 7.87
C PHE A 19 19.22 8.07 8.76
N GLY A 20 19.33 7.21 9.78
CA GLY A 20 18.22 6.84 10.65
C GLY A 20 17.74 7.92 11.62
N GLY A 21 18.54 8.98 11.82
CA GLY A 21 18.18 10.09 12.70
C GLY A 21 18.09 9.69 14.18
N LEU A 22 18.80 8.65 14.61
CA LEU A 22 18.85 8.20 16.01
C LEU A 22 19.90 8.98 16.81
N ASP A 23 19.64 9.19 18.11
CA ASP A 23 20.59 9.85 19.02
C ASP A 23 21.89 9.07 19.16
N ASP A 24 21.84 7.74 19.17
CA ASP A 24 23.00 6.85 19.18
C ASP A 24 22.96 5.88 17.96
N PRO A 25 23.48 6.30 16.81
CA PRO A 25 23.55 5.45 15.63
C PRO A 25 24.45 4.22 15.81
N SER A 26 25.46 4.27 16.72
CA SER A 26 26.38 3.17 16.97
C SER A 26 25.72 1.98 17.66
N SER A 27 24.55 2.20 18.28
CA SER A 27 23.74 1.13 18.89
C SER A 27 23.19 0.13 17.89
N LEU A 28 23.02 0.52 16.62
CA LEU A 28 22.53 -0.37 15.57
C LEU A 28 23.60 -1.40 15.18
N VAL A 29 23.33 -2.69 15.33
CA VAL A 29 24.33 -3.73 15.18
C VAL A 29 23.97 -4.83 14.17
N GLU A 30 22.68 -5.03 13.91
CA GLU A 30 22.20 -6.15 13.10
C GLU A 30 21.06 -5.71 12.18
N ALA A 31 20.97 -6.33 11.00
CA ALA A 31 19.84 -6.21 10.10
C ALA A 31 19.26 -7.58 9.79
N GLN A 32 17.96 -7.70 9.87
CA GLN A 32 17.22 -8.88 9.43
C GLN A 32 16.35 -8.53 8.23
N GLU A 33 16.55 -9.22 7.13
CA GLU A 33 15.66 -9.08 5.97
C GLU A 33 14.28 -9.69 6.27
N ILE A 34 13.22 -8.95 5.94
CA ILE A 34 11.84 -9.42 6.04
C ILE A 34 11.45 -9.99 4.67
N GLY A 35 11.21 -11.29 4.58
CA GLY A 35 11.01 -12.02 3.34
C GLY A 35 9.67 -11.81 2.62
N ASP A 36 8.73 -11.08 3.19
CA ASP A 36 7.35 -10.98 2.69
C ASP A 36 7.15 -9.94 1.57
N GLY A 37 8.18 -9.16 1.22
CA GLY A 37 8.12 -8.16 0.16
C GLY A 37 8.24 -8.79 -1.24
N ASN A 38 7.19 -8.68 -2.06
CA ASN A 38 7.20 -9.19 -3.44
C ASN A 38 8.02 -8.32 -4.41
N LEU A 39 8.24 -7.05 -4.09
CA LEU A 39 8.83 -6.04 -4.99
C LEU A 39 10.10 -5.41 -4.45
N ASN A 40 10.32 -5.43 -3.14
CA ASN A 40 11.37 -4.66 -2.47
C ASN A 40 12.19 -5.53 -1.51
N LEU A 41 13.44 -5.10 -1.22
CA LEU A 41 14.18 -5.57 -0.05
C LEU A 41 13.77 -4.72 1.16
N VAL A 42 13.44 -5.37 2.26
CA VAL A 42 13.06 -4.71 3.51
C VAL A 42 13.90 -5.28 4.64
N PHE A 43 14.63 -4.42 5.33
CA PHE A 43 15.48 -4.79 6.46
C PHE A 43 14.98 -4.12 7.74
N LYS A 44 14.71 -4.91 8.78
CA LYS A 44 14.62 -4.39 10.15
C LYS A 44 16.01 -4.26 10.73
N ILE A 45 16.30 -3.12 11.33
CA ILE A 45 17.60 -2.83 11.93
C ILE A 45 17.47 -2.82 13.45
N PHE A 46 18.30 -3.65 14.08
CA PHE A 46 18.25 -3.90 15.52
C PHE A 46 19.43 -3.26 16.26
N ASP A 47 19.14 -2.85 17.48
CA ASP A 47 20.17 -2.44 18.42
C ASP A 47 20.82 -3.65 19.14
N GLY A 48 21.86 -3.39 19.95
CA GLY A 48 22.57 -4.41 20.73
C GLY A 48 21.71 -5.12 21.80
N ALA A 49 20.51 -4.60 22.10
CA ALA A 49 19.53 -5.26 22.96
C ALA A 49 18.52 -6.11 22.19
N GLY A 50 18.65 -6.21 20.86
CA GLY A 50 17.75 -6.96 20.00
C GLY A 50 16.41 -6.27 19.74
N VAL A 51 16.34 -4.94 19.97
CA VAL A 51 15.14 -4.14 19.68
C VAL A 51 15.25 -3.56 18.29
N SER A 52 14.24 -3.77 17.43
CA SER A 52 14.13 -3.12 16.12
C SER A 52 13.92 -1.62 16.30
N ARG A 53 14.70 -0.81 15.62
CA ARG A 53 14.73 0.66 15.78
C ARG A 53 14.31 1.40 14.52
N ILE A 54 14.60 0.83 13.36
CA ILE A 54 14.41 1.48 12.08
C ILE A 54 14.23 0.43 10.99
N VAL A 55 13.59 0.82 9.90
CA VAL A 55 13.45 -0.01 8.71
C VAL A 55 14.18 0.64 7.55
N VAL A 56 14.91 -0.17 6.78
CA VAL A 56 15.51 0.22 5.50
C VAL A 56 14.80 -0.56 4.41
N LYS A 57 14.20 0.14 3.44
CA LYS A 57 13.50 -0.43 2.28
C LYS A 57 14.22 -0.01 1.02
N GLN A 58 14.54 -0.97 0.15
CA GLN A 58 15.16 -0.73 -1.15
C GLN A 58 14.32 -1.31 -2.27
N ALA A 59 14.02 -0.50 -3.29
CA ALA A 59 13.38 -0.98 -4.50
C ALA A 59 14.34 -1.81 -5.36
N LEU A 60 13.84 -2.91 -5.93
CA LEU A 60 14.55 -3.71 -6.92
C LEU A 60 14.10 -3.34 -8.34
N PRO A 61 14.97 -3.44 -9.36
CA PRO A 61 14.60 -3.11 -10.74
C PRO A 61 13.77 -4.20 -11.44
N TYR A 62 13.12 -5.09 -10.68
CA TYR A 62 12.26 -6.17 -11.15
C TYR A 62 11.31 -6.65 -10.06
N VAL A 63 10.25 -7.37 -10.45
CA VAL A 63 9.36 -8.07 -9.50
C VAL A 63 10.10 -9.23 -8.88
N ARG A 64 10.37 -9.18 -7.58
CA ARG A 64 11.23 -10.14 -6.86
C ARG A 64 10.75 -11.61 -6.98
N CYS A 65 9.45 -11.84 -6.88
CA CYS A 65 8.87 -13.19 -6.95
C CYS A 65 8.87 -13.77 -8.38
N VAL A 66 9.06 -12.95 -9.41
CA VAL A 66 9.10 -13.37 -10.84
C VAL A 66 10.53 -13.30 -11.40
N GLY A 67 11.39 -12.44 -10.83
CA GLY A 67 12.75 -12.21 -11.27
C GLY A 67 12.88 -11.19 -12.39
N GLU A 68 14.07 -11.16 -13.04
CA GLU A 68 14.43 -10.16 -14.07
C GLU A 68 13.53 -10.20 -15.33
N SER A 69 12.70 -11.23 -15.49
CA SER A 69 11.76 -11.32 -16.61
C SER A 69 10.58 -10.32 -16.50
N TRP A 70 10.39 -9.71 -15.33
CA TRP A 70 9.41 -8.63 -15.13
C TRP A 70 10.13 -7.39 -14.57
N PRO A 71 10.70 -6.55 -15.45
CA PRO A 71 11.38 -5.34 -15.01
C PRO A 71 10.40 -4.33 -14.40
N LEU A 72 10.88 -3.58 -13.41
CA LEU A 72 10.14 -2.48 -12.76
C LEU A 72 11.03 -1.25 -12.65
N THR A 73 10.42 -0.08 -12.80
CA THR A 73 11.11 1.18 -12.57
C THR A 73 11.54 1.34 -11.11
N LEU A 74 12.74 1.86 -10.89
CA LEU A 74 13.20 2.28 -9.55
C LEU A 74 12.54 3.59 -9.10
N ASP A 75 11.94 4.35 -10.04
CA ASP A 75 11.27 5.62 -9.74
C ASP A 75 10.03 5.45 -8.85
N ARG A 76 9.45 4.24 -8.80
CA ARG A 76 8.37 3.91 -7.85
C ARG A 76 8.77 4.15 -6.39
N ALA A 77 10.06 3.94 -6.03
CA ALA A 77 10.55 4.24 -4.69
C ALA A 77 10.57 5.75 -4.38
N ARG A 78 10.89 6.58 -5.39
CA ARG A 78 10.79 8.04 -5.26
C ARG A 78 9.34 8.47 -5.05
N LEU A 79 8.43 7.92 -5.83
CA LEU A 79 7.00 8.22 -5.74
C LEU A 79 6.45 7.79 -4.38
N GLU A 80 6.77 6.58 -3.91
CA GLU A 80 6.42 6.10 -2.58
C GLU A 80 6.92 7.04 -1.49
N ALA A 81 8.22 7.33 -1.46
CA ALA A 81 8.82 8.17 -0.43
C ALA A 81 8.20 9.58 -0.41
N GLN A 82 8.01 10.19 -1.59
CA GLN A 82 7.44 11.53 -1.70
C GLN A 82 5.96 11.55 -1.32
N THR A 83 5.19 10.52 -1.67
CA THR A 83 3.78 10.40 -1.27
C THR A 83 3.64 10.23 0.22
N LEU A 84 4.44 9.35 0.85
CA LEU A 84 4.41 9.15 2.29
C LEU A 84 4.85 10.42 3.05
N VAL A 85 5.82 11.18 2.54
CA VAL A 85 6.20 12.48 3.10
C VAL A 85 5.06 13.50 2.98
N GLU A 86 4.37 13.58 1.83
CA GLU A 86 3.23 14.47 1.62
C GLU A 86 2.05 14.07 2.53
N HIS A 87 1.70 12.79 2.57
CA HIS A 87 0.64 12.28 3.43
C HIS A 87 0.95 12.47 4.93
N TYR A 88 2.22 12.34 5.32
CA TYR A 88 2.65 12.58 6.70
C TYR A 88 2.43 14.04 7.14
N GLN A 89 2.54 15.00 6.23
CA GLN A 89 2.25 16.42 6.55
C GLN A 89 0.80 16.63 6.96
N HIS A 90 -0.13 15.86 6.40
CA HIS A 90 -1.57 16.02 6.59
C HIS A 90 -2.16 15.03 7.60
N SER A 91 -1.52 13.87 7.77
CA SER A 91 -1.95 12.80 8.67
C SER A 91 -0.77 12.08 9.34
N PRO A 92 0.04 12.78 10.18
CA PRO A 92 1.27 12.22 10.76
C PRO A 92 1.00 11.04 11.70
N GLN A 93 -0.17 11.01 12.35
CA GLN A 93 -0.56 9.91 13.23
C GLN A 93 -0.88 8.63 12.48
N HIS A 94 -1.29 8.71 11.19
CA HIS A 94 -1.74 7.58 10.39
C HIS A 94 -0.83 7.24 9.22
N THR A 95 0.29 7.95 9.06
CA THR A 95 1.27 7.70 8.00
C THR A 95 2.59 7.28 8.62
N VAL A 96 3.27 6.29 8.04
CA VAL A 96 4.64 5.96 8.44
C VAL A 96 5.57 7.13 8.17
N LYS A 97 6.49 7.39 9.09
CA LYS A 97 7.46 8.48 8.92
C LYS A 97 8.64 8.02 8.06
N ILE A 98 8.96 8.79 7.04
CA ILE A 98 10.19 8.64 6.25
C ILE A 98 11.27 9.54 6.87
N HIS A 99 12.40 8.96 7.26
CA HIS A 99 13.54 9.68 7.81
C HIS A 99 14.48 10.17 6.72
N HIS A 100 14.68 9.35 5.68
CA HIS A 100 15.56 9.66 4.56
C HIS A 100 15.14 8.89 3.31
N PHE A 101 15.42 9.47 2.14
CA PHE A 101 15.27 8.81 0.84
C PHE A 101 16.44 9.17 -0.08
N ASP A 102 17.04 8.17 -0.70
CA ASP A 102 18.11 8.27 -1.69
C ASP A 102 17.60 7.83 -3.06
N PRO A 103 17.44 8.75 -4.02
CA PRO A 103 16.94 8.44 -5.35
C PRO A 103 17.92 7.64 -6.22
N GLU A 104 19.24 7.74 -5.97
CA GLU A 104 20.26 7.04 -6.75
C GLU A 104 20.34 5.56 -6.39
N LEU A 105 20.17 5.25 -5.10
CA LEU A 105 20.13 3.88 -4.56
C LEU A 105 18.72 3.31 -4.49
N ALA A 106 17.69 4.12 -4.72
CA ALA A 106 16.29 3.78 -4.52
C ALA A 106 16.01 3.18 -3.13
N VAL A 107 16.61 3.79 -2.10
CA VAL A 107 16.57 3.35 -0.69
C VAL A 107 15.84 4.39 0.16
N MET A 108 14.96 3.94 1.02
CA MET A 108 14.38 4.77 2.08
C MET A 108 14.67 4.21 3.46
N VAL A 109 14.82 5.11 4.42
CA VAL A 109 14.90 4.83 5.86
C VAL A 109 13.63 5.33 6.50
N MET A 110 12.94 4.46 7.21
CA MET A 110 11.61 4.73 7.72
C MET A 110 11.39 4.23 9.14
N GLU A 111 10.36 4.76 9.79
CA GLU A 111 9.90 4.39 11.13
C GLU A 111 9.74 2.86 11.25
N ASP A 112 10.18 2.30 12.39
CA ASP A 112 9.91 0.91 12.73
C ASP A 112 8.50 0.74 13.29
N LEU A 113 7.74 -0.16 12.70
CA LEU A 113 6.38 -0.50 13.08
C LEU A 113 6.29 -1.90 13.74
N SER A 114 7.35 -2.37 14.41
CA SER A 114 7.37 -3.70 15.04
C SER A 114 6.35 -3.87 16.17
N SER A 115 5.85 -2.76 16.74
CA SER A 115 4.73 -2.76 17.70
C SER A 115 3.36 -2.99 17.05
N HIS A 116 3.26 -2.86 15.75
CA HIS A 116 2.03 -3.02 14.98
C HIS A 116 1.97 -4.38 14.30
N ARG A 117 0.79 -4.74 13.77
CA ARG A 117 0.51 -5.93 12.97
C ARG A 117 -0.09 -5.54 11.63
N ILE A 118 0.18 -6.31 10.59
CA ILE A 118 -0.50 -6.13 9.29
C ILE A 118 -1.98 -6.42 9.47
N TRP A 119 -2.83 -5.45 9.15
CA TRP A 119 -4.27 -5.54 9.41
C TRP A 119 -4.94 -6.71 8.69
N ARG A 120 -4.51 -7.05 7.48
CA ARG A 120 -5.03 -8.22 6.73
C ARG A 120 -4.95 -9.51 7.55
N GLY A 121 -3.80 -9.78 8.17
CA GLY A 121 -3.63 -10.96 9.00
C GLY A 121 -4.53 -10.96 10.24
N GLU A 122 -4.75 -9.80 10.82
CA GLU A 122 -5.62 -9.62 11.99
C GLU A 122 -7.11 -9.76 11.64
N LEU A 123 -7.52 -9.21 10.49
CA LEU A 123 -8.88 -9.38 9.95
C LEU A 123 -9.21 -10.84 9.66
N ILE A 124 -8.27 -11.62 9.11
CA ILE A 124 -8.43 -13.05 8.85
C ILE A 124 -8.59 -13.83 10.17
N LYS A 125 -7.83 -13.48 11.20
CA LYS A 125 -7.93 -14.06 12.54
C LYS A 125 -9.14 -13.57 13.34
N ASN A 126 -9.88 -12.60 12.80
CA ASN A 126 -10.97 -11.89 13.49
C ASN A 126 -10.52 -11.17 14.77
N ASN A 127 -9.26 -10.71 14.82
CA ASN A 127 -8.80 -9.81 15.85
C ASN A 127 -9.36 -8.41 15.57
N TYR A 128 -10.03 -7.83 16.58
CA TYR A 128 -10.73 -6.56 16.43
C TYR A 128 -9.92 -5.39 16.97
N TYR A 129 -9.84 -4.33 16.16
CA TYR A 129 -9.21 -3.05 16.48
C TYR A 129 -10.27 -1.96 16.36
N PRO A 130 -10.90 -1.53 17.46
CA PRO A 130 -12.12 -0.71 17.44
C PRO A 130 -12.01 0.63 16.71
N GLN A 131 -10.81 1.16 16.61
CA GLN A 131 -10.57 2.49 15.99
C GLN A 131 -10.00 2.40 14.58
N ALA A 132 -9.69 1.20 14.09
CA ALA A 132 -8.92 1.06 12.84
C ALA A 132 -9.69 1.58 11.61
N ALA A 133 -10.99 1.32 11.52
CA ALA A 133 -11.80 1.78 10.39
C ALA A 133 -11.93 3.31 10.41
N HIS A 134 -12.24 3.90 11.55
CA HIS A 134 -12.30 5.34 11.74
C HIS A 134 -10.96 6.02 11.40
N GLN A 135 -9.85 5.50 11.93
CA GLN A 135 -8.51 6.03 11.66
C GLN A 135 -8.11 5.92 10.17
N LEU A 136 -8.55 4.85 9.48
CA LEU A 136 -8.38 4.75 8.03
C LEU A 136 -9.20 5.82 7.30
N GLY A 137 -10.44 6.06 7.75
CA GLY A 137 -11.28 7.15 7.24
C GLY A 137 -10.65 8.52 7.44
N GLU A 138 -10.09 8.80 8.63
CA GLU A 138 -9.34 10.03 8.92
C GLU A 138 -8.11 10.19 8.00
N TYR A 139 -7.31 9.11 7.84
CA TYR A 139 -6.18 9.11 6.92
C TYR A 139 -6.60 9.49 5.51
N LEU A 140 -7.60 8.81 4.95
CA LEU A 140 -8.10 9.07 3.60
C LEU A 140 -8.67 10.49 3.48
N ALA A 141 -9.48 10.94 4.45
CA ALA A 141 -10.07 12.26 4.44
C ALA A 141 -8.99 13.36 4.41
N HIS A 142 -7.99 13.27 5.29
CA HIS A 142 -6.94 14.27 5.38
C HIS A 142 -6.01 14.26 4.16
N THR A 143 -5.55 13.11 3.73
CA THR A 143 -4.58 13.02 2.63
C THR A 143 -5.23 13.37 1.28
N LEU A 144 -6.42 12.83 1.00
CA LEU A 144 -7.12 13.09 -0.26
C LEU A 144 -7.64 14.53 -0.35
N PHE A 145 -8.17 15.10 0.76
CA PHE A 145 -8.65 16.47 0.72
C PHE A 145 -7.51 17.48 0.49
N HIS A 146 -6.43 17.40 1.28
CA HIS A 146 -5.37 18.40 1.23
C HIS A 146 -4.51 18.34 -0.05
N THR A 147 -4.57 17.24 -0.79
CA THR A 147 -3.92 17.12 -2.11
C THR A 147 -4.87 17.34 -3.29
N SER A 148 -6.15 17.63 -3.02
CA SER A 148 -7.20 17.75 -4.04
C SER A 148 -7.37 19.14 -4.64
N ASP A 149 -8.18 19.19 -5.69
CA ASP A 149 -8.67 20.44 -6.30
C ASP A 149 -9.53 21.28 -5.36
N PHE A 150 -10.05 20.71 -4.25
CA PHE A 150 -10.80 21.41 -3.24
C PHE A 150 -9.93 22.26 -2.32
N TYR A 151 -8.65 21.93 -2.22
CA TYR A 151 -7.72 22.57 -1.29
C TYR A 151 -6.58 23.30 -2.00
N LEU A 152 -5.91 22.66 -2.99
CA LEU A 152 -4.74 23.22 -3.63
C LEU A 152 -5.08 24.34 -4.62
N HIS A 153 -4.25 25.39 -4.63
CA HIS A 153 -4.32 26.38 -5.70
C HIS A 153 -4.00 25.74 -7.07
N PRO A 154 -4.65 26.16 -8.18
CA PRO A 154 -4.49 25.53 -9.50
C PRO A 154 -3.04 25.40 -9.99
N HIS A 155 -2.18 26.40 -9.75
CA HIS A 155 -0.76 26.32 -10.12
C HIS A 155 -0.02 25.23 -9.34
N GLU A 156 -0.24 25.16 -8.04
CA GLU A 156 0.34 24.16 -7.16
C GLU A 156 -0.15 22.75 -7.55
N LYS A 157 -1.46 22.60 -7.72
CA LYS A 157 -2.06 21.34 -8.18
C LYS A 157 -1.41 20.84 -9.47
N LYS A 158 -1.26 21.69 -10.49
CA LYS A 158 -0.65 21.28 -11.76
C LYS A 158 0.83 20.90 -11.61
N ALA A 159 1.58 21.59 -10.75
CA ALA A 159 2.96 21.24 -10.44
C ALA A 159 3.07 19.88 -9.71
N GLN A 160 2.17 19.62 -8.75
CA GLN A 160 2.12 18.33 -8.07
C GLN A 160 1.72 17.19 -9.01
N VAL A 161 0.71 17.37 -9.86
CA VAL A 161 0.33 16.35 -10.87
C VAL A 161 1.53 16.00 -11.76
N ALA A 162 2.30 16.98 -12.20
CA ALA A 162 3.49 16.74 -13.04
C ALA A 162 4.60 15.97 -12.30
N LYS A 163 4.69 16.11 -10.99
CA LYS A 163 5.69 15.47 -10.14
C LYS A 163 5.40 13.99 -9.85
N PHE A 164 4.10 13.64 -9.76
CA PHE A 164 3.64 12.29 -9.41
C PHE A 164 3.07 11.55 -10.63
N ILE A 165 3.88 11.40 -11.68
CA ILE A 165 3.55 10.60 -12.87
C ILE A 165 4.13 9.20 -12.68
N ASN A 166 3.27 8.17 -12.69
CA ASN A 166 3.61 6.78 -12.38
C ASN A 166 3.05 5.81 -13.44
N PRO A 167 3.54 5.84 -14.68
CA PRO A 167 2.92 5.10 -15.77
C PRO A 167 3.01 3.59 -15.62
N GLU A 168 4.15 3.05 -15.15
CA GLU A 168 4.33 1.60 -15.05
C GLU A 168 3.43 0.98 -13.96
N MET A 169 3.33 1.61 -12.79
CA MET A 169 2.47 1.10 -11.72
C MET A 169 0.99 1.30 -12.05
N CYS A 170 0.63 2.38 -12.75
CA CYS A 170 -0.72 2.57 -13.28
C CYS A 170 -1.07 1.50 -14.32
N GLU A 171 -0.16 1.09 -15.21
CA GLU A 171 -0.37 0.00 -16.17
C GLU A 171 -0.63 -1.33 -15.47
N ILE A 172 0.13 -1.64 -14.41
CA ILE A 172 -0.09 -2.84 -13.59
C ILE A 172 -1.50 -2.82 -12.96
N THR A 173 -1.91 -1.68 -12.40
CA THR A 173 -3.27 -1.53 -11.84
C THR A 173 -4.33 -1.65 -12.95
N GLU A 174 -4.10 -1.07 -14.11
CA GLU A 174 -5.01 -1.21 -15.25
C GLU A 174 -5.24 -2.67 -15.60
N ASP A 175 -4.16 -3.40 -15.76
CA ASP A 175 -4.20 -4.80 -16.12
C ASP A 175 -4.89 -5.68 -15.07
N LEU A 176 -4.38 -5.62 -13.84
CA LEU A 176 -4.79 -6.55 -12.79
C LEU A 176 -6.13 -6.19 -12.16
N PHE A 177 -6.55 -4.93 -12.23
CA PHE A 177 -7.77 -4.45 -11.59
C PHE A 177 -8.93 -4.23 -12.57
N PHE A 178 -8.66 -3.66 -13.75
CA PHE A 178 -9.70 -3.28 -14.71
C PHE A 178 -9.80 -4.17 -15.94
N ASN A 179 -8.76 -4.94 -16.30
CA ASN A 179 -8.75 -5.76 -17.52
C ASN A 179 -8.91 -7.25 -17.21
N ASP A 180 -7.94 -7.86 -16.52
CA ASP A 180 -7.83 -9.32 -16.39
C ASP A 180 -9.02 -9.99 -15.73
N PRO A 181 -9.64 -9.45 -14.66
CA PRO A 181 -10.78 -10.11 -14.02
C PRO A 181 -11.99 -10.27 -14.95
N TYR A 182 -12.12 -9.40 -15.96
CA TYR A 182 -13.29 -9.32 -16.83
C TYR A 182 -13.10 -9.99 -18.20
N GLN A 183 -11.99 -10.71 -18.38
CA GLN A 183 -11.68 -11.45 -19.60
C GLN A 183 -10.95 -12.76 -19.27
N ILE A 184 -10.80 -13.64 -20.28
CA ILE A 184 -9.96 -14.83 -20.15
C ILE A 184 -8.51 -14.40 -20.26
N HIS A 185 -7.75 -14.56 -19.17
CA HIS A 185 -6.34 -14.21 -19.14
C HIS A 185 -5.53 -15.22 -18.30
N ALA A 186 -4.27 -15.47 -18.68
CA ALA A 186 -3.40 -16.47 -18.03
C ALA A 186 -3.04 -16.11 -16.58
N ARG A 187 -3.09 -14.83 -16.20
CA ARG A 187 -2.86 -14.37 -14.83
C ARG A 187 -4.03 -14.62 -13.88
N ASN A 188 -5.22 -14.92 -14.41
CA ASN A 188 -6.40 -15.20 -13.58
C ASN A 188 -6.26 -16.57 -12.93
N SER A 189 -6.52 -16.63 -11.62
CA SER A 189 -6.52 -17.86 -10.84
C SER A 189 -7.73 -17.90 -9.93
N TYR A 190 -8.53 -18.95 -10.00
CA TYR A 190 -9.71 -19.19 -9.16
C TYR A 190 -9.98 -20.69 -9.06
N PRO A 191 -10.65 -21.15 -7.98
CA PRO A 191 -11.08 -22.53 -7.84
C PRO A 191 -12.03 -22.97 -8.95
N ALA A 192 -11.91 -24.21 -9.42
CA ALA A 192 -12.72 -24.73 -10.51
C ALA A 192 -14.25 -24.69 -10.23
N GLU A 193 -14.63 -24.74 -8.96
CA GLU A 193 -16.01 -24.64 -8.50
C GLU A 193 -16.67 -23.30 -8.83
N LEU A 194 -15.87 -22.25 -9.05
CA LEU A 194 -16.33 -20.89 -9.40
C LEU A 194 -16.41 -20.63 -10.92
N GLU A 195 -16.15 -21.63 -11.77
CA GLU A 195 -16.12 -21.44 -13.23
C GLU A 195 -17.40 -20.80 -13.78
N ASN A 196 -18.57 -21.24 -13.30
CA ASN A 196 -19.86 -20.68 -13.75
C ASN A 196 -20.06 -19.22 -13.28
N ASP A 197 -19.63 -18.89 -12.07
CA ASP A 197 -19.72 -17.53 -11.53
C ASP A 197 -18.79 -16.59 -12.28
N VAL A 198 -17.57 -17.03 -12.55
CA VAL A 198 -16.57 -16.28 -13.33
C VAL A 198 -17.05 -16.08 -14.77
N ALA A 199 -17.64 -17.10 -15.40
CA ALA A 199 -18.23 -16.98 -16.74
C ALA A 199 -19.36 -15.95 -16.75
N ALA A 200 -20.29 -16.01 -15.76
CA ALA A 200 -21.38 -15.05 -15.64
C ALA A 200 -20.87 -13.61 -15.48
N LEU A 201 -19.84 -13.39 -14.66
CA LEU A 201 -19.20 -12.08 -14.48
C LEU A 201 -18.56 -11.58 -15.80
N ARG A 202 -17.90 -12.46 -16.55
CA ARG A 202 -17.27 -12.13 -17.83
C ARG A 202 -18.27 -11.86 -18.95
N ASP A 203 -19.46 -12.46 -18.88
CA ASP A 203 -20.54 -12.27 -19.87
C ASP A 203 -21.42 -11.06 -19.56
N ASP A 204 -21.31 -10.46 -18.37
CA ASP A 204 -22.07 -9.28 -17.99
C ASP A 204 -21.57 -8.01 -18.71
N ALA A 205 -22.27 -7.67 -19.79
CA ALA A 205 -21.97 -6.49 -20.60
C ALA A 205 -22.15 -5.17 -19.82
N GLN A 206 -23.10 -5.09 -18.89
CA GLN A 206 -23.37 -3.88 -18.10
C GLN A 206 -22.23 -3.65 -17.10
N LEU A 207 -21.77 -4.71 -16.45
CA LEU A 207 -20.59 -4.67 -15.57
C LEU A 207 -19.36 -4.20 -16.35
N LYS A 208 -19.09 -4.75 -17.53
CA LYS A 208 -17.94 -4.34 -18.36
C LYS A 208 -18.00 -2.87 -18.77
N ILE A 209 -19.18 -2.33 -19.09
CA ILE A 209 -19.36 -0.91 -19.39
C ILE A 209 -19.06 -0.06 -18.15
N ALA A 210 -19.55 -0.46 -16.99
CA ALA A 210 -19.26 0.25 -15.73
C ALA A 210 -17.76 0.26 -15.40
N VAL A 211 -17.10 -0.90 -15.51
CA VAL A 211 -15.65 -1.05 -15.30
C VAL A 211 -14.85 -0.20 -16.29
N ALA A 212 -15.23 -0.21 -17.58
CA ALA A 212 -14.57 0.64 -18.59
C ALA A 212 -14.70 2.13 -18.28
N SER A 213 -15.85 2.57 -17.74
CA SER A 213 -16.05 3.94 -17.28
C SER A 213 -15.15 4.28 -16.09
N LEU A 214 -15.02 3.39 -15.10
CA LEU A 214 -14.13 3.57 -13.96
C LEU A 214 -12.66 3.59 -14.39
N LYS A 215 -12.25 2.69 -15.30
CA LYS A 215 -10.92 2.67 -15.90
C LYS A 215 -10.60 3.99 -16.61
N HIS A 216 -11.55 4.52 -17.41
CA HIS A 216 -11.37 5.82 -18.05
C HIS A 216 -11.16 6.94 -17.02
N ARG A 217 -11.91 6.95 -15.91
CA ARG A 217 -11.73 7.92 -14.82
C ARG A 217 -10.38 7.74 -14.14
N PHE A 218 -9.94 6.50 -13.91
CA PHE A 218 -8.65 6.19 -13.31
C PHE A 218 -7.49 6.89 -14.04
N PHE A 219 -7.51 6.95 -15.38
CA PHE A 219 -6.49 7.61 -16.18
C PHE A 219 -6.69 9.10 -16.41
N SER A 220 -7.94 9.59 -16.38
CA SER A 220 -8.23 10.94 -16.84
C SER A 220 -8.55 11.94 -15.73
N HIS A 221 -8.83 11.48 -14.50
CA HIS A 221 -9.25 12.34 -13.40
C HIS A 221 -8.16 12.45 -12.33
N ALA A 222 -7.39 13.52 -12.38
CA ALA A 222 -6.34 13.82 -11.41
C ALA A 222 -6.90 14.59 -10.20
N GLU A 223 -7.80 13.97 -9.43
CA GLU A 223 -8.55 14.63 -8.35
C GLU A 223 -7.70 14.88 -7.09
N ALA A 224 -6.93 13.87 -6.64
CA ALA A 224 -6.06 13.95 -5.45
C ALA A 224 -4.83 13.06 -5.62
N LEU A 225 -3.80 13.25 -4.77
CA LEU A 225 -2.68 12.33 -4.67
C LEU A 225 -3.15 11.08 -3.93
N LEU A 226 -3.29 9.98 -4.65
CA LEU A 226 -3.71 8.69 -4.12
C LEU A 226 -2.53 7.97 -3.46
N HIS A 227 -2.84 7.11 -2.50
CA HIS A 227 -1.95 6.03 -2.08
C HIS A 227 -1.78 5.02 -3.23
N GLY A 228 -2.86 4.74 -3.94
CA GLY A 228 -2.90 3.90 -5.14
C GLY A 228 -2.99 2.40 -4.87
N ASP A 229 -2.72 1.95 -3.63
CA ASP A 229 -2.82 0.55 -3.20
C ASP A 229 -3.21 0.43 -1.72
N ILE A 230 -4.27 1.14 -1.31
CA ILE A 230 -4.72 1.21 0.09
C ILE A 230 -5.57 0.00 0.48
N HIS A 231 -4.95 -1.14 0.57
CA HIS A 231 -5.59 -2.36 1.03
C HIS A 231 -5.14 -2.74 2.46
N SER A 232 -5.84 -3.68 3.10
CA SER A 232 -5.54 -4.11 4.48
C SER A 232 -4.12 -4.69 4.68
N GLY A 233 -3.41 -5.04 3.61
CA GLY A 233 -2.00 -5.45 3.63
C GLY A 233 -1.03 -4.28 3.71
N SER A 234 -1.44 -3.08 3.28
CA SER A 234 -0.66 -1.84 3.35
C SER A 234 -0.98 -1.02 4.62
N ILE A 235 -1.74 -1.61 5.53
CA ILE A 235 -2.15 -1.00 6.81
C ILE A 235 -1.59 -1.80 7.97
N PHE A 236 -0.92 -1.12 8.88
CA PHE A 236 -0.45 -1.63 10.16
C PHE A 236 -1.35 -1.13 11.28
N VAL A 237 -1.75 -2.02 12.20
CA VAL A 237 -2.63 -1.71 13.33
C VAL A 237 -1.98 -2.11 14.66
N ALA A 238 -2.21 -1.30 15.67
CA ALA A 238 -1.94 -1.59 17.07
C ALA A 238 -3.12 -1.09 17.91
N ASP A 239 -3.10 -1.31 19.23
CA ASP A 239 -4.13 -0.77 20.10
C ASP A 239 -4.13 0.76 20.04
N GLY A 240 -5.23 1.33 19.54
CA GLY A 240 -5.40 2.77 19.35
C GLY A 240 -4.55 3.43 18.25
N SER A 241 -3.89 2.66 17.37
CA SER A 241 -3.01 3.21 16.34
C SER A 241 -3.14 2.48 14.99
N LEU A 242 -3.16 3.27 13.92
CA LEU A 242 -3.11 2.80 12.54
C LEU A 242 -2.01 3.55 11.79
N LYS A 243 -1.27 2.83 10.93
CA LYS A 243 -0.26 3.41 10.04
C LYS A 243 -0.41 2.84 8.62
N ALA A 244 -0.49 3.75 7.64
CA ALA A 244 -0.41 3.40 6.22
C ALA A 244 1.05 3.37 5.76
N ILE A 245 1.38 2.39 4.90
CA ILE A 245 2.70 2.16 4.30
C ILE A 245 2.54 1.79 2.83
N ASP A 246 3.64 1.77 2.09
CA ASP A 246 3.75 1.10 0.78
C ASP A 246 2.95 1.79 -0.36
N ALA A 247 3.09 3.12 -0.47
CA ALA A 247 2.41 3.94 -1.47
C ALA A 247 3.12 3.97 -2.84
N GLU A 248 3.72 2.85 -3.30
CA GLU A 248 4.50 2.82 -4.56
C GLU A 248 3.62 2.91 -5.83
N PHE A 249 2.32 2.68 -5.72
CA PHE A 249 1.33 2.86 -6.78
C PHE A 249 0.75 4.29 -6.84
N SER A 250 1.30 5.21 -6.06
CA SER A 250 0.78 6.57 -5.94
C SER A 250 0.86 7.36 -7.24
N TYR A 251 -0.17 8.14 -7.50
CA TYR A 251 -0.28 9.11 -8.59
C TYR A 251 -1.47 10.04 -8.30
N PHE A 252 -1.64 11.11 -9.09
CA PHE A 252 -2.86 11.89 -9.02
C PHE A 252 -3.99 11.20 -9.78
N GLY A 253 -4.97 10.69 -9.06
CA GLY A 253 -6.10 9.91 -9.57
C GLY A 253 -7.43 10.29 -8.93
N PRO A 254 -8.52 9.54 -9.27
CA PRO A 254 -9.85 9.78 -8.71
C PRO A 254 -9.93 9.35 -7.25
N ILE A 255 -10.40 10.24 -6.37
CA ILE A 255 -10.56 10.01 -4.92
C ILE A 255 -11.29 8.69 -4.62
N GLY A 256 -12.32 8.39 -5.43
CA GLY A 256 -13.11 7.17 -5.26
C GLY A 256 -12.33 5.86 -5.47
N PHE A 257 -11.13 5.89 -6.04
CA PHE A 257 -10.30 4.69 -6.20
C PHE A 257 -9.79 4.20 -4.83
N ASP A 258 -9.11 5.04 -4.06
CA ASP A 258 -8.60 4.67 -2.73
C ASP A 258 -9.75 4.36 -1.76
N VAL A 259 -10.78 5.21 -1.70
CA VAL A 259 -11.95 4.97 -0.86
C VAL A 259 -12.63 3.64 -1.20
N GLY A 260 -12.85 3.38 -2.50
CA GLY A 260 -13.45 2.13 -2.97
C GLY A 260 -12.59 0.90 -2.68
N THR A 261 -11.26 1.02 -2.78
CA THR A 261 -10.33 -0.07 -2.46
C THR A 261 -10.36 -0.39 -0.95
N ALA A 262 -10.36 0.62 -0.09
CA ALA A 262 -10.47 0.44 1.37
C ALA A 262 -11.77 -0.27 1.75
N ILE A 263 -12.92 0.21 1.26
CA ILE A 263 -14.23 -0.41 1.47
C ILE A 263 -14.26 -1.82 0.89
N GLY A 264 -13.78 -2.02 -0.32
CA GLY A 264 -13.72 -3.31 -1.00
C GLY A 264 -12.94 -4.36 -0.21
N ASN A 265 -11.84 -3.99 0.43
CA ASN A 265 -11.07 -4.89 1.30
C ASN A 265 -11.85 -5.33 2.54
N LEU A 266 -12.63 -4.44 3.17
CA LEU A 266 -13.49 -4.79 4.28
C LEU A 266 -14.66 -5.68 3.82
N LEU A 267 -15.23 -5.44 2.63
CA LEU A 267 -16.25 -6.32 2.03
C LEU A 267 -15.70 -7.70 1.69
N LEU A 268 -14.47 -7.80 1.17
CA LEU A 268 -13.82 -9.09 0.94
C LEU A 268 -13.64 -9.88 2.25
N ASN A 269 -13.20 -9.19 3.32
CA ASN A 269 -13.14 -9.83 4.64
C ASN A 269 -14.52 -10.26 5.12
N PHE A 270 -15.54 -9.41 5.03
CA PHE A 270 -16.93 -9.73 5.36
C PHE A 270 -17.43 -11.01 4.66
N CYS A 271 -17.16 -11.14 3.37
CA CYS A 271 -17.51 -12.32 2.58
C CYS A 271 -16.69 -13.56 3.00
N GLY A 272 -15.42 -13.39 3.37
CA GLY A 272 -14.52 -14.48 3.77
C GLY A 272 -14.71 -15.01 5.19
N LEU A 273 -15.29 -14.22 6.10
CA LEU A 273 -15.45 -14.59 7.52
C LEU A 273 -16.12 -15.96 7.75
N PRO A 274 -17.18 -16.36 7.04
CA PRO A 274 -17.77 -17.69 7.23
C PRO A 274 -16.82 -18.85 6.95
N GLY A 275 -15.88 -18.67 6.01
CA GLY A 275 -14.85 -19.66 5.69
C GLY A 275 -13.76 -19.77 6.77
N HIS A 276 -13.50 -18.69 7.49
CA HIS A 276 -12.48 -18.65 8.55
C HIS A 276 -13.03 -19.06 9.92
N LEU A 277 -14.25 -18.63 10.27
CA LEU A 277 -14.82 -18.79 11.60
C LEU A 277 -15.95 -19.85 11.68
N GLY A 278 -16.47 -20.29 10.53
CA GLY A 278 -17.73 -21.02 10.46
C GLY A 278 -18.96 -20.10 10.44
N ILE A 279 -20.08 -20.59 9.87
CA ILE A 279 -21.26 -19.77 9.56
C ILE A 279 -21.88 -19.14 10.81
N ARG A 280 -21.92 -19.86 11.94
CA ARG A 280 -22.57 -19.39 13.19
C ARG A 280 -21.74 -18.29 13.84
N ASP A 281 -20.42 -18.46 13.91
CA ASP A 281 -19.53 -17.55 14.64
C ASP A 281 -19.20 -16.31 13.80
N ALA A 282 -19.40 -16.38 12.48
CA ALA A 282 -19.20 -15.25 11.57
C ALA A 282 -20.28 -14.16 11.67
N ALA A 283 -21.47 -14.43 12.22
CA ALA A 283 -22.59 -13.50 12.19
C ALA A 283 -22.24 -12.15 12.86
N ALA A 284 -21.81 -12.18 14.12
CA ALA A 284 -21.43 -10.98 14.86
C ALA A 284 -20.22 -10.26 14.23
N ALA A 285 -19.23 -11.02 13.75
CA ALA A 285 -18.07 -10.45 13.09
C ALA A 285 -18.44 -9.72 11.77
N ARG A 286 -19.41 -10.25 11.03
CA ARG A 286 -19.94 -9.62 9.81
C ARG A 286 -20.72 -8.33 10.12
N GLU A 287 -21.54 -8.31 11.19
CA GLU A 287 -22.22 -7.09 11.63
C GLU A 287 -21.21 -6.02 12.02
N GLN A 288 -20.16 -6.38 12.76
CA GLN A 288 -19.09 -5.45 13.09
C GLN A 288 -18.40 -4.91 11.83
N ARG A 289 -18.14 -5.76 10.82
CA ARG A 289 -17.50 -5.33 9.57
C ARG A 289 -18.37 -4.35 8.78
N LEU A 290 -19.69 -4.51 8.82
CA LEU A 290 -20.59 -3.52 8.20
C LEU A 290 -20.57 -2.18 8.95
N THR A 291 -20.44 -2.21 10.29
CA THR A 291 -20.27 -1.00 11.10
C THR A 291 -18.94 -0.29 10.72
N ASP A 292 -17.84 -1.03 10.63
CA ASP A 292 -16.54 -0.50 10.25
C ASP A 292 -16.56 0.17 8.85
N ILE A 293 -17.39 -0.35 7.92
CA ILE A 293 -17.56 0.26 6.58
C ILE A 293 -18.38 1.56 6.63
N GLN A 294 -19.25 1.70 7.62
CA GLN A 294 -20.08 2.90 7.78
C GLN A 294 -19.35 4.05 8.49
N GLU A 295 -18.34 3.74 9.29
CA GLU A 295 -17.47 4.73 9.93
C GLU A 295 -16.51 5.40 8.91
#